data_6ab68db0d7b1911753388cf199b679ae
#
_entry.id   6ab68db0d7b1911753388cf199b679ae
#
_cell.length_a   1.000
_cell.length_b   1.000
_cell.length_c   1.000
_cell.angle_alpha   90.00
_cell.angle_beta   90.00
_cell.angle_gamma   90.00
#
_symmetry.space_group_name_H-M   'P 1'
#
loop_
_entity.id
_entity.type
_entity.pdbx_description
1 polymer ?
#
loop_
_entity_poly.entity_id
_entity_poly.type
_entity_poly.pdbx_seq_one_letter_code
_entity_poly.pdbx_strand_id
1 'polypeptide(L)'
;GVIVGAVGSTGLSTNLILVIESIAGDNVIILIALTILLCLLLGMGLPTTANYVVVASLMSMVLVDVGNASGYIFPIIAVHLFVFYFGLMADVTPPVGLASYAAAGISGGDPLKTGIQAIWYSLRTGVLPIVFLFNHELLLIGVENFWHALLVIITSLIGILVFSAATQAWF
;
A
#
# COMPACT_ATOMS: atom_id res chain seq x y z
N GLY A 1 7.39 9.86 -17.47
CA GLY A 1 7.01 10.75 -18.55
C GLY A 1 5.93 10.21 -19.47
N VAL A 2 6.27 9.34 -20.45
CA VAL A 2 5.34 8.93 -21.54
C VAL A 2 4.12 8.17 -20.98
N ILE A 3 4.30 7.21 -20.07
CA ILE A 3 3.18 6.42 -19.51
C ILE A 3 2.22 7.31 -18.73
N VAL A 4 2.73 8.18 -17.86
CA VAL A 4 1.89 9.12 -17.09
C VAL A 4 1.16 10.09 -18.02
N GLY A 5 1.84 10.59 -19.06
CA GLY A 5 1.24 11.43 -20.09
C GLY A 5 0.14 10.69 -20.87
N ALA A 6 0.39 9.45 -21.29
CA ALA A 6 -0.59 8.64 -22.00
C ALA A 6 -1.82 8.33 -21.14
N VAL A 7 -1.63 7.94 -19.87
CA VAL A 7 -2.73 7.70 -18.92
C VAL A 7 -3.56 8.97 -18.71
N GLY A 8 -2.91 10.14 -18.56
CA GLY A 8 -3.62 11.41 -18.40
C GLY A 8 -4.36 11.86 -19.66
N SER A 9 -3.78 11.67 -20.85
CA SER A 9 -4.37 12.14 -22.12
C SER A 9 -5.49 11.24 -22.67
N THR A 10 -5.51 9.95 -22.31
CA THR A 10 -6.52 8.99 -22.76
C THR A 10 -7.81 8.99 -21.97
N GLY A 11 -7.88 9.76 -20.86
CA GLY A 11 -9.02 9.71 -19.92
C GLY A 11 -9.14 8.37 -19.18
N LEU A 12 -8.14 7.50 -19.28
CA LEU A 12 -8.12 6.21 -18.59
C LEU A 12 -8.24 6.41 -17.08
N SER A 13 -7.58 7.45 -16.55
CA SER A 13 -7.67 7.85 -15.15
C SER A 13 -9.11 8.07 -14.71
N THR A 14 -9.83 8.92 -15.43
CA THR A 14 -11.23 9.27 -15.10
C THR A 14 -12.14 8.05 -15.17
N ASN A 15 -11.97 7.21 -16.20
CA ASN A 15 -12.78 6.01 -16.35
C ASN A 15 -12.49 4.98 -15.24
N LEU A 16 -11.23 4.81 -14.83
CA LEU A 16 -10.87 3.94 -13.72
C LEU A 16 -11.47 4.44 -12.40
N ILE A 17 -11.41 5.75 -12.14
CA ILE A 17 -12.03 6.34 -10.94
C ILE A 17 -13.53 6.04 -10.94
N LEU A 18 -14.25 6.32 -12.02
CA LEU A 18 -15.68 6.06 -12.13
C LEU A 18 -16.04 4.59 -11.92
N VAL A 19 -15.25 3.66 -12.45
CA VAL A 19 -15.44 2.22 -12.25
C VAL A 19 -15.21 1.86 -10.76
N ILE A 20 -14.14 2.36 -10.17
CA ILE A 20 -13.82 2.08 -8.76
C ILE A 20 -14.90 2.67 -7.84
N GLU A 21 -15.32 3.91 -8.05
CA GLU A 21 -16.38 4.55 -7.29
C GLU A 21 -17.72 3.80 -7.46
N SER A 22 -18.05 3.34 -8.68
CA SER A 22 -19.28 2.58 -8.92
C SER A 22 -19.30 1.22 -8.21
N ILE A 23 -18.13 0.59 -8.03
CA ILE A 23 -18.00 -0.69 -7.34
C ILE A 23 -17.92 -0.49 -5.82
N ALA A 24 -17.12 0.49 -5.38
CA ALA A 24 -16.92 0.75 -3.97
C ALA A 24 -18.12 1.43 -3.32
N GLY A 25 -18.85 2.27 -4.09
CA GLY A 25 -19.86 3.16 -3.51
C GLY A 25 -19.26 3.99 -2.39
N ASP A 26 -19.97 4.10 -1.26
CA ASP A 26 -19.49 4.79 -0.06
C ASP A 26 -18.70 3.87 0.90
N ASN A 27 -18.33 2.65 0.45
CA ASN A 27 -17.66 1.69 1.31
C ASN A 27 -16.14 1.86 1.25
N VAL A 28 -15.58 2.48 2.28
CA VAL A 28 -14.13 2.75 2.41
C VAL A 28 -13.29 1.47 2.35
N ILE A 29 -13.76 0.36 2.92
CA ILE A 29 -13.01 -0.91 2.95
C ILE A 29 -12.87 -1.47 1.53
N ILE A 30 -13.94 -1.43 0.75
CA ILE A 30 -13.92 -1.86 -0.66
C ILE A 30 -13.00 -0.96 -1.47
N LEU A 31 -13.06 0.36 -1.26
CA LEU A 31 -12.19 1.32 -1.93
C LEU A 31 -10.71 1.06 -1.62
N ILE A 32 -10.37 0.83 -0.35
CA ILE A 32 -9.00 0.47 0.07
C ILE A 32 -8.55 -0.81 -0.63
N ALA A 33 -9.38 -1.86 -0.62
CA ALA A 33 -9.06 -3.13 -1.26
C ALA A 33 -8.86 -2.99 -2.78
N LEU A 34 -9.70 -2.20 -3.46
CA LEU A 34 -9.55 -1.92 -4.89
C LEU A 34 -8.29 -1.10 -5.18
N THR A 35 -7.94 -0.15 -4.32
CA THR A 35 -6.69 0.62 -4.45
C THR A 35 -5.47 -0.28 -4.27
N ILE A 36 -5.47 -1.18 -3.30
CA ILE A 36 -4.41 -2.19 -3.12
C ILE A 36 -4.28 -3.04 -4.39
N LEU A 37 -5.38 -3.56 -4.90
CA LEU A 37 -5.40 -4.36 -6.11
C LEU A 37 -4.83 -3.58 -7.30
N LEU A 38 -5.21 -2.32 -7.45
CA LEU A 38 -4.71 -1.44 -8.51
C LEU A 38 -3.20 -1.22 -8.39
N CYS A 39 -2.68 -0.95 -7.18
CA CYS A 39 -1.25 -0.82 -6.92
C CYS A 39 -0.48 -2.07 -7.33
N LEU A 40 -0.99 -3.25 -6.96
CA LEU A 40 -0.35 -4.53 -7.27
C LEU A 40 -0.41 -4.82 -8.78
N LEU A 41 -1.55 -4.62 -9.42
CA LEU A 41 -1.71 -4.88 -10.86
C LEU A 41 -0.83 -3.96 -11.72
N LEU A 42 -0.83 -2.66 -11.45
CA LEU A 42 0.00 -1.71 -12.20
C LEU A 42 1.48 -1.89 -11.89
N GLY A 43 1.82 -2.25 -10.64
CA GLY A 43 3.19 -2.52 -10.23
C GLY A 43 3.81 -3.76 -10.87
N MET A 44 3.01 -4.69 -11.41
CA MET A 44 3.53 -5.82 -12.18
C MET A 44 4.19 -5.41 -13.51
N GLY A 45 3.86 -4.24 -14.04
CA GLY A 45 4.38 -3.78 -15.33
C GLY A 45 5.13 -2.46 -15.26
N LEU A 46 5.14 -1.76 -14.14
CA LEU A 46 5.73 -0.45 -13.97
C LEU A 46 6.83 -0.47 -12.90
N PRO A 47 7.92 0.29 -13.07
CA PRO A 47 8.84 0.58 -11.96
C PRO A 47 8.10 1.22 -10.79
N THR A 48 8.54 0.96 -9.56
CA THR A 48 7.90 1.39 -8.31
C THR A 48 7.55 2.88 -8.27
N THR A 49 8.47 3.74 -8.70
CA THR A 49 8.23 5.19 -8.76
C THR A 49 7.12 5.56 -9.75
N ALA A 50 7.10 4.93 -10.93
CA ALA A 50 6.06 5.18 -11.93
C ALA A 50 4.70 4.66 -11.46
N ASN A 51 4.66 3.47 -10.85
CA ASN A 51 3.47 2.91 -10.24
C ASN A 51 2.90 3.85 -9.18
N TYR A 52 3.73 4.29 -8.22
CA TYR A 52 3.31 5.25 -7.20
C TYR A 52 2.73 6.53 -7.82
N VAL A 53 3.42 7.17 -8.76
CA VAL A 53 2.95 8.43 -9.37
C VAL A 53 1.60 8.23 -10.06
N VAL A 54 1.43 7.15 -10.81
CA VAL A 54 0.16 6.87 -11.49
C VAL A 54 -0.96 6.63 -10.48
N VAL A 55 -0.80 5.69 -9.55
CA VAL A 55 -1.87 5.35 -8.61
C VAL A 55 -2.17 6.49 -7.65
N ALA A 56 -1.15 7.20 -7.16
CA ALA A 56 -1.37 8.35 -6.28
C ALA A 56 -2.16 9.46 -7.00
N SER A 57 -1.85 9.74 -8.26
CA SER A 57 -2.59 10.74 -9.04
C SER A 57 -4.05 10.36 -9.32
N LEU A 58 -4.36 9.07 -9.31
CA LEU A 58 -5.71 8.55 -9.54
C LEU A 58 -6.52 8.48 -8.24
N MET A 59 -5.93 7.90 -7.20
CA MET A 59 -6.68 7.40 -6.04
C MET A 59 -6.56 8.27 -4.80
N SER A 60 -5.56 9.19 -4.72
CA SER A 60 -5.32 9.92 -3.47
C SER A 60 -6.51 10.77 -3.05
N MET A 61 -7.07 11.54 -3.97
CA MET A 61 -8.22 12.40 -3.66
C MET A 61 -9.48 11.57 -3.43
N VAL A 62 -9.70 10.51 -4.21
CA VAL A 62 -10.84 9.61 -4.04
C VAL A 62 -10.84 8.96 -2.64
N LEU A 63 -9.67 8.48 -2.17
CA LEU A 63 -9.54 7.92 -0.83
C LEU A 63 -9.83 8.95 0.28
N VAL A 64 -9.36 10.18 0.11
CA VAL A 64 -9.63 11.26 1.06
C VAL A 64 -11.12 11.63 1.07
N ASP A 65 -11.73 11.80 -0.09
CA ASP A 65 -13.13 12.23 -0.22
C ASP A 65 -14.10 11.17 0.30
N VAL A 66 -13.94 9.91 -0.12
CA VAL A 66 -14.77 8.80 0.36
C VAL A 66 -14.51 8.52 1.85
N GLY A 67 -13.26 8.63 2.31
CA GLY A 67 -12.93 8.54 3.71
C GLY A 67 -13.70 9.57 4.55
N ASN A 68 -13.64 10.85 4.14
CA ASN A 68 -14.34 11.94 4.81
C ASN A 68 -15.87 11.75 4.79
N ALA A 69 -16.42 11.31 3.68
CA ALA A 69 -17.85 11.01 3.56
C ALA A 69 -18.31 9.88 4.49
N SER A 70 -17.40 8.93 4.76
CA SER A 70 -17.64 7.78 5.66
C SER A 70 -17.26 8.08 7.13
N GLY A 71 -16.87 9.29 7.47
CA GLY A 71 -16.52 9.71 8.83
C GLY A 71 -15.07 9.39 9.25
N TYR A 72 -14.21 8.99 8.31
CA TYR A 72 -12.77 8.81 8.54
C TYR A 72 -12.00 10.02 8.04
N ILE A 73 -11.02 10.47 8.82
CA ILE A 73 -10.10 11.53 8.38
C ILE A 73 -8.82 10.86 7.89
N PHE A 74 -8.64 10.83 6.56
CA PHE A 74 -7.41 10.32 5.95
C PHE A 74 -6.49 11.49 5.58
N PRO A 75 -5.40 11.73 6.33
CA PRO A 75 -4.41 12.72 5.93
C PRO A 75 -3.82 12.36 4.57
N ILE A 76 -3.70 13.34 3.69
CA ILE A 76 -3.21 13.12 2.31
C ILE A 76 -1.84 12.43 2.30
N ILE A 77 -0.96 12.73 3.26
CA ILE A 77 0.34 12.07 3.37
C ILE A 77 0.21 10.59 3.74
N ALA A 78 -0.75 10.20 4.59
CA ALA A 78 -1.02 8.80 4.91
C ALA A 78 -1.48 8.04 3.67
N VAL A 79 -2.35 8.66 2.85
CA VAL A 79 -2.82 8.07 1.59
C VAL A 79 -1.67 7.90 0.60
N HIS A 80 -0.80 8.91 0.45
CA HIS A 80 0.37 8.80 -0.42
C HIS A 80 1.34 7.71 0.03
N LEU A 81 1.61 7.60 1.33
CA LEU A 81 2.43 6.52 1.88
C LEU A 81 1.77 5.15 1.69
N PHE A 82 0.45 5.06 1.88
CA PHE A 82 -0.30 3.83 1.64
C PHE A 82 -0.11 3.33 0.20
N VAL A 83 -0.32 4.20 -0.79
CA VAL A 83 -0.12 3.87 -2.21
C VAL A 83 1.33 3.50 -2.51
N PHE A 84 2.29 4.21 -1.91
CA PHE A 84 3.70 3.93 -2.08
C PHE A 84 4.11 2.56 -1.56
N TYR A 85 3.67 2.18 -0.35
CA TYR A 85 3.97 0.87 0.24
C TYR A 85 3.40 -0.29 -0.58
N PHE A 86 2.16 -0.18 -1.05
CA PHE A 86 1.58 -1.22 -1.91
C PHE A 86 2.21 -1.25 -3.30
N GLY A 87 2.65 -0.11 -3.79
CA GLY A 87 3.46 -0.03 -5.02
C GLY A 87 4.78 -0.80 -4.91
N LEU A 88 5.47 -0.69 -3.77
CA LEU A 88 6.69 -1.46 -3.47
C LEU A 88 6.43 -2.96 -3.34
N MET A 89 5.32 -3.35 -2.75
CA MET A 89 4.98 -4.77 -2.57
C MET A 89 4.77 -5.51 -3.88
N ALA A 90 4.43 -4.82 -4.96
CA ALA A 90 4.27 -5.43 -6.28
C ALA A 90 5.55 -6.11 -6.77
N ASP A 91 6.74 -5.60 -6.41
CA ASP A 91 8.04 -6.17 -6.81
C ASP A 91 8.33 -7.54 -6.18
N VAL A 92 7.70 -7.87 -5.08
CA VAL A 92 7.87 -9.17 -4.40
C VAL A 92 6.68 -10.10 -4.61
N THR A 93 5.56 -9.57 -5.15
CA THR A 93 4.29 -10.30 -5.26
C THR A 93 4.21 -11.09 -6.56
N PRO A 94 3.98 -12.43 -6.54
CA PRO A 94 3.68 -13.21 -7.74
C PRO A 94 2.42 -12.67 -8.46
N PRO A 95 2.29 -12.86 -9.78
CA PRO A 95 3.13 -13.72 -10.62
C PRO A 95 4.41 -13.07 -11.16
N VAL A 96 4.56 -11.77 -11.08
CA VAL A 96 5.70 -11.06 -11.71
C VAL A 96 6.89 -10.93 -10.77
N GLY A 97 6.70 -10.47 -9.53
CA GLY A 97 7.67 -10.44 -8.43
C GLY A 97 9.16 -10.37 -8.82
N LEU A 98 9.60 -9.31 -9.51
CA LEU A 98 10.96 -9.23 -10.07
C LEU A 98 12.06 -9.50 -9.05
N ALA A 99 11.92 -8.99 -7.83
CA ALA A 99 12.87 -9.22 -6.76
C ALA A 99 12.90 -10.69 -6.33
N SER A 100 11.75 -11.36 -6.27
CA SER A 100 11.63 -12.77 -5.94
C SER A 100 12.25 -13.66 -7.02
N TYR A 101 12.07 -13.32 -8.28
CA TYR A 101 12.71 -14.04 -9.40
C TYR A 101 14.24 -13.88 -9.39
N ALA A 102 14.73 -12.66 -9.12
CA ALA A 102 16.16 -12.42 -8.99
C ALA A 102 16.76 -13.22 -7.82
N ALA A 103 16.11 -13.23 -6.67
CA ALA A 103 16.52 -14.02 -5.51
C ALA A 103 16.55 -15.53 -5.80
N ALA A 104 15.53 -16.05 -6.48
CA ALA A 104 15.47 -17.44 -6.91
C ALA A 104 16.60 -17.79 -7.90
N GLY A 105 16.94 -16.88 -8.82
CA GLY A 105 18.06 -17.04 -9.75
C GLY A 105 19.41 -17.14 -9.05
N ILE A 106 19.60 -16.42 -7.94
CA ILE A 106 20.83 -16.49 -7.12
C ILE A 106 20.86 -17.76 -6.27
N SER A 107 19.74 -18.12 -5.64
CA SER A 107 19.66 -19.26 -4.73
C SER A 107 19.52 -20.63 -5.44
N GLY A 108 19.18 -20.63 -6.73
CA GLY A 108 18.81 -21.83 -7.47
C GLY A 108 17.44 -22.40 -7.09
N GLY A 109 16.62 -21.63 -6.37
CA GLY A 109 15.29 -22.03 -5.90
C GLY A 109 14.19 -21.86 -6.95
N ASP A 110 12.99 -22.35 -6.63
CA ASP A 110 11.80 -22.15 -7.43
C ASP A 110 11.29 -20.69 -7.30
N PRO A 111 11.14 -19.91 -8.39
CA PRO A 111 10.76 -18.52 -8.34
C PRO A 111 9.39 -18.26 -7.70
N LEU A 112 8.40 -19.10 -7.98
CA LEU A 112 7.06 -18.95 -7.45
C LEU A 112 7.00 -19.21 -5.95
N LYS A 113 7.68 -20.28 -5.49
CA LYS A 113 7.80 -20.57 -4.05
C LYS A 113 8.57 -19.48 -3.32
N THR A 114 9.63 -18.94 -3.93
CA THR A 114 10.38 -17.81 -3.39
C THR A 114 9.48 -16.57 -3.26
N GLY A 115 8.64 -16.30 -4.26
CA GLY A 115 7.68 -15.19 -4.23
C GLY A 115 6.62 -15.36 -3.14
N ILE A 116 6.05 -16.55 -2.98
CA ILE A 116 5.09 -16.85 -1.90
C ILE A 116 5.76 -16.62 -0.53
N GLN A 117 6.98 -17.10 -0.35
CA GLN A 117 7.73 -16.89 0.89
C GLN A 117 8.03 -15.40 1.13
N ALA A 118 8.34 -14.65 0.06
CA ALA A 118 8.56 -13.21 0.13
C ALA A 118 7.31 -12.46 0.60
N ILE A 119 6.11 -12.83 0.13
CA ILE A 119 4.85 -12.27 0.62
C ILE A 119 4.69 -12.52 2.12
N TRP A 120 4.94 -13.73 2.59
CA TRP A 120 4.86 -14.05 4.02
C TRP A 120 5.76 -13.14 4.86
N TYR A 121 6.99 -12.93 4.44
CA TYR A 121 7.92 -12.01 5.11
C TYR A 121 7.49 -10.55 4.99
N SER A 122 6.77 -10.19 3.94
CA SER A 122 6.31 -8.83 3.67
C SER A 122 4.94 -8.52 4.29
N LEU A 123 4.27 -9.45 4.96
CA LEU A 123 2.93 -9.22 5.54
C LEU A 123 2.89 -7.99 6.45
N ARG A 124 3.92 -7.79 7.29
CA ARG A 124 4.01 -6.60 8.14
C ARG A 124 4.07 -5.30 7.32
N THR A 125 4.75 -5.33 6.18
CA THR A 125 4.84 -4.19 5.27
C THR A 125 3.49 -3.87 4.64
N GLY A 126 2.64 -4.88 4.41
CA GLY A 126 1.28 -4.70 3.90
C GLY A 126 0.28 -4.24 4.96
N VAL A 127 0.44 -4.69 6.21
CA VAL A 127 -0.46 -4.30 7.31
C VAL A 127 -0.17 -2.86 7.78
N LEU A 128 1.10 -2.45 7.83
CA LEU A 128 1.51 -1.15 8.33
C LEU A 128 0.81 0.03 7.64
N PRO A 129 0.75 0.12 6.29
CA PRO A 129 0.07 1.22 5.61
C PRO A 129 -1.44 1.27 5.87
N ILE A 130 -2.08 0.14 6.10
CA ILE A 130 -3.49 0.11 6.51
C ILE A 130 -3.64 0.68 7.93
N VAL A 131 -2.74 0.28 8.84
CA VAL A 131 -2.81 0.75 10.24
C VAL A 131 -2.60 2.25 10.33
N PHE A 132 -1.62 2.84 9.65
CA PHE A 132 -1.41 4.29 9.74
C PHE A 132 -2.44 5.10 8.95
N LEU A 133 -3.13 4.50 7.98
CA LEU A 133 -4.24 5.16 7.29
C LEU A 133 -5.39 5.47 8.26
N PHE A 134 -5.68 4.53 9.18
CA PHE A 134 -6.70 4.70 10.21
C PHE A 134 -6.17 5.32 11.51
N ASN A 135 -4.85 5.22 11.77
CA ASN A 135 -4.19 5.73 12.97
C ASN A 135 -3.03 6.65 12.56
N HIS A 136 -3.39 7.84 12.13
CA HIS A 136 -2.44 8.83 11.61
C HIS A 136 -1.43 9.36 12.65
N GLU A 137 -1.66 9.11 13.95
CA GLU A 137 -0.68 9.37 15.01
C GLU A 137 0.63 8.58 14.83
N LEU A 138 0.58 7.42 14.13
CA LEU A 138 1.78 6.68 13.73
C LEU A 138 2.72 7.49 12.82
N LEU A 139 2.17 8.46 12.09
CA LEU A 139 2.90 9.42 11.28
C LEU A 139 3.20 10.72 12.04
N LEU A 140 3.00 10.71 13.37
CA LEU A 140 3.12 11.86 14.27
C LEU A 140 2.19 13.02 13.91
N ILE A 141 1.09 12.74 13.21
CA ILE A 141 0.06 13.72 12.87
C ILE A 141 -0.95 13.78 14.00
N GLY A 142 -1.18 14.97 14.57
CA GLY A 142 -2.10 15.16 15.70
C GLY A 142 -1.51 14.80 17.06
N VAL A 143 -0.20 14.56 17.15
CA VAL A 143 0.47 14.31 18.42
C VAL A 143 0.69 15.61 19.19
N GLU A 144 0.13 15.70 20.41
CA GLU A 144 0.07 16.94 21.16
C GLU A 144 1.36 17.27 21.93
N ASN A 145 2.09 16.23 22.40
CA ASN A 145 3.25 16.43 23.24
C ASN A 145 4.27 15.29 23.12
N PHE A 146 5.47 15.50 23.67
CA PHE A 146 6.57 14.55 23.61
C PHE A 146 6.23 13.18 24.23
N TRP A 147 5.49 13.14 25.34
CA TRP A 147 5.12 11.89 26.00
C TRP A 147 4.13 11.08 25.16
N HIS A 148 3.19 11.76 24.48
CA HIS A 148 2.28 11.13 23.53
C HIS A 148 3.07 10.53 22.33
N ALA A 149 4.01 11.28 21.75
CA ALA A 149 4.88 10.77 20.71
C ALA A 149 5.65 9.52 21.14
N LEU A 150 6.25 9.56 22.35
CA LEU A 150 7.00 8.44 22.90
C LEU A 150 6.11 7.20 23.09
N LEU A 151 4.91 7.39 23.59
CA LEU A 151 3.94 6.30 23.77
C LEU A 151 3.56 5.68 22.43
N VAL A 152 3.23 6.49 21.41
CA VAL A 152 2.90 6.02 20.05
C VAL A 152 4.06 5.22 19.45
N ILE A 153 5.29 5.71 19.58
CA ILE A 153 6.48 5.02 19.07
C ILE A 153 6.68 3.68 19.76
N ILE A 154 6.63 3.64 21.10
CA ILE A 154 6.86 2.41 21.87
C ILE A 154 5.77 1.38 21.58
N THR A 155 4.50 1.77 21.59
CA THR A 155 3.39 0.83 21.32
C THR A 155 3.45 0.30 19.88
N SER A 156 3.82 1.13 18.92
CA SER A 156 4.00 0.73 17.52
C SER A 156 5.14 -0.26 17.34
N LEU A 157 6.28 -0.02 18.00
CA LEU A 157 7.41 -0.95 17.98
C LEU A 157 7.03 -2.30 18.57
N ILE A 158 6.35 -2.31 19.72
CA ILE A 158 5.87 -3.54 20.35
C ILE A 158 4.89 -4.26 19.42
N GLY A 159 3.93 -3.55 18.83
CA GLY A 159 2.95 -4.11 17.91
C GLY A 159 3.60 -4.76 16.69
N ILE A 160 4.58 -4.09 16.07
CA ILE A 160 5.32 -4.63 14.91
C ILE A 160 6.14 -5.86 15.31
N LEU A 161 6.79 -5.84 16.47
CA LEU A 161 7.58 -6.98 16.96
C LEU A 161 6.68 -8.20 17.22
N VAL A 162 5.57 -8.02 17.92
CA VAL A 162 4.60 -9.09 18.20
C VAL A 162 4.01 -9.64 16.90
N PHE A 163 3.61 -8.78 15.98
CA PHE A 163 3.07 -9.19 14.69
C PHE A 163 4.11 -9.95 13.86
N SER A 164 5.36 -9.47 13.85
CA SER A 164 6.46 -10.14 13.12
C SER A 164 6.77 -11.51 13.73
N ALA A 165 6.79 -11.61 15.05
CA ALA A 165 7.00 -12.87 15.75
C ALA A 165 5.88 -13.87 15.45
N ALA A 166 4.62 -13.43 15.50
CA ALA A 166 3.47 -14.29 15.22
C ALA A 166 3.43 -14.79 13.76
N THR A 167 3.82 -13.93 12.79
CA THR A 167 3.79 -14.30 11.36
C THR A 167 4.99 -15.13 10.92
N GLN A 168 6.12 -15.05 11.65
CA GLN A 168 7.35 -15.78 11.32
C GLN A 168 7.58 -17.02 12.20
N ALA A 169 6.61 -17.36 13.06
CA ALA A 169 6.67 -18.49 13.98
C ALA A 169 7.96 -18.49 14.86
N TRP A 170 8.31 -17.33 15.42
CA TRP A 170 9.49 -17.12 16.25
C TRP A 170 9.19 -17.26 17.76
N PHE A 171 8.25 -18.10 18.14
CA PHE A 171 7.99 -18.53 19.52
C PHE A 171 7.83 -20.03 19.59
#